data_24942dfdb129fa5f50518d7c1c09c318
#
_entry.id   24942dfdb129fa5f50518d7c1c09c318
#
_cell.length_a   1.000
_cell.length_b   1.000
_cell.length_c   1.000
_cell.angle_alpha   90.00
_cell.angle_beta   90.00
_cell.angle_gamma   90.00
#
_symmetry.space_group_name_H-M   'P 1'
#
loop_
_entity.id
_entity.type
_entity.pdbx_description
1 polymer ?
#
loop_
_entity_poly.entity_id
_entity_poly.type
_entity_poly.pdbx_seq_one_letter_code
_entity_poly.pdbx_strand_id
1 'polypeptide(L)'
;MTLIKNISGFRGTIGGNSLENLTPVDIVTSISAFSRLIKESNPNSSGLTVVTGRDGRKSGKMIHSIVNSTFNSMGINVIDAGLSTTPTLCWGVLNNDSVGGLMITASHNPEEYNGLKFFNSDGEFLSKEDVFKLIEYSESKNYVFSSNGYLGSIRKYEKLIDDHVDAILNLKILPVNEIKDLNLSVSVDAINSGGSIAIPKLLYRLNVKYNIINSEIKGVFNHMPEPLAENLTDLSKSIQVNN
;
A
#
# COMPACT_ATOMS: atom_id res chain seq x y z
N MET A 1 4.30 -23.71 -5.63
CA MET A 1 4.38 -22.84 -4.43
C MET A 1 4.84 -21.45 -4.86
N THR A 2 4.00 -20.44 -4.65
CA THR A 2 4.29 -19.03 -5.03
C THR A 2 4.37 -18.11 -3.82
N LEU A 3 3.91 -18.55 -2.62
CA LEU A 3 3.97 -17.77 -1.40
C LEU A 3 5.42 -17.59 -0.94
N ILE A 4 5.86 -16.33 -0.91
CA ILE A 4 7.19 -15.93 -0.46
C ILE A 4 6.99 -14.99 0.72
N LYS A 5 7.71 -15.25 1.81
CA LYS A 5 7.76 -14.41 3.01
C LYS A 5 9.19 -13.91 3.21
N ASN A 6 9.40 -12.61 3.11
CA ASN A 6 10.71 -11.98 3.28
C ASN A 6 10.60 -10.54 3.79
N ILE A 7 11.73 -9.83 3.91
CA ILE A 7 11.79 -8.43 4.39
C ILE A 7 10.95 -7.48 3.53
N SER A 8 10.80 -7.73 2.23
CA SER A 8 9.99 -6.89 1.34
C SER A 8 8.49 -7.14 1.47
N GLY A 9 8.08 -8.04 2.37
CA GLY A 9 6.69 -8.42 2.62
C GLY A 9 6.38 -9.87 2.21
N PHE A 10 5.12 -10.23 2.33
CA PHE A 10 4.60 -11.54 1.97
C PHE A 10 3.82 -11.43 0.66
N ARG A 11 4.13 -12.23 -0.33
CA ARG A 11 3.47 -12.18 -1.65
C ARG A 11 3.29 -13.57 -2.24
N GLY A 12 2.25 -13.74 -3.04
CA GLY A 12 1.96 -14.97 -3.76
C GLY A 12 0.82 -14.79 -4.76
N THR A 13 0.58 -15.79 -5.58
CA THR A 13 -0.62 -15.86 -6.42
C THR A 13 -1.85 -16.03 -5.55
N ILE A 14 -2.97 -15.41 -5.96
CA ILE A 14 -4.20 -15.44 -5.18
C ILE A 14 -4.99 -16.72 -5.46
N GLY A 15 -5.48 -17.35 -4.40
CA GLY A 15 -6.23 -18.61 -4.48
C GLY A 15 -5.35 -19.83 -4.29
N GLY A 16 -5.86 -21.02 -4.57
CA GLY A 16 -5.13 -22.27 -4.36
C GLY A 16 -5.06 -22.72 -2.90
N ASN A 17 -3.96 -23.35 -2.51
CA ASN A 17 -3.79 -23.92 -1.18
C ASN A 17 -3.08 -22.92 -0.24
N SER A 18 -3.50 -22.90 1.03
CA SER A 18 -2.79 -22.16 2.07
C SER A 18 -1.35 -22.67 2.20
N LEU A 19 -0.42 -21.77 2.55
CA LEU A 19 1.03 -21.98 2.62
C LEU A 19 1.74 -22.17 1.26
N GLU A 20 1.01 -22.43 0.19
CA GLU A 20 1.56 -22.49 -1.17
C GLU A 20 1.28 -21.21 -1.97
N ASN A 21 0.13 -20.59 -1.70
CA ASN A 21 -0.38 -19.41 -2.35
C ASN A 21 -0.81 -18.38 -1.29
N LEU A 22 -1.13 -17.16 -1.69
CA LEU A 22 -1.69 -16.16 -0.79
C LEU A 22 -3.21 -16.33 -0.71
N THR A 23 -3.68 -17.05 0.29
CA THR A 23 -5.10 -17.32 0.54
C THR A 23 -5.67 -16.42 1.65
N PRO A 24 -7.01 -16.36 1.81
CA PRO A 24 -7.62 -15.67 2.95
C PRO A 24 -7.09 -16.13 4.31
N VAL A 25 -6.79 -17.41 4.47
CA VAL A 25 -6.23 -17.96 5.73
C VAL A 25 -4.83 -17.41 5.98
N ASP A 26 -3.98 -17.36 4.96
CA ASP A 26 -2.63 -16.81 5.08
C ASP A 26 -2.66 -15.31 5.40
N ILE A 27 -3.63 -14.57 4.85
CA ILE A 27 -3.83 -13.14 5.16
C ILE A 27 -4.21 -12.99 6.64
N VAL A 28 -5.26 -13.67 7.12
CA VAL A 28 -5.68 -13.60 8.53
C VAL A 28 -4.51 -13.95 9.45
N THR A 29 -3.81 -15.05 9.17
CA THR A 29 -2.66 -15.50 9.96
C THR A 29 -1.54 -14.45 10.01
N SER A 30 -1.20 -13.87 8.87
CA SER A 30 -0.14 -12.84 8.76
C SER A 30 -0.52 -11.56 9.51
N ILE A 31 -1.76 -11.10 9.38
CA ILE A 31 -2.22 -9.88 10.06
C ILE A 31 -2.33 -10.10 11.57
N SER A 32 -2.79 -11.27 12.01
CA SER A 32 -2.84 -11.61 13.44
C SER A 32 -1.43 -11.67 14.05
N ALA A 33 -0.47 -12.23 13.34
CA ALA A 33 0.94 -12.24 13.73
C ALA A 33 1.53 -10.83 13.80
N PHE A 34 1.25 -9.98 12.81
CA PHE A 34 1.69 -8.58 12.81
C PHE A 34 1.04 -7.78 13.94
N SER A 35 -0.24 -8.02 14.21
CA SER A 35 -0.95 -7.41 15.34
C SER A 35 -0.32 -7.79 16.69
N ARG A 36 0.12 -9.03 16.83
CA ARG A 36 0.87 -9.46 18.01
C ARG A 36 2.20 -8.71 18.13
N LEU A 37 2.98 -8.64 17.06
CA LEU A 37 4.26 -7.91 17.03
C LEU A 37 4.07 -6.44 17.46
N ILE A 38 3.05 -5.75 16.90
CA ILE A 38 2.69 -4.39 17.27
C ILE A 38 2.39 -4.27 18.77
N LYS A 39 1.58 -5.17 19.31
CA LYS A 39 1.19 -5.14 20.74
C LYS A 39 2.39 -5.36 21.66
N GLU A 40 3.28 -6.28 21.32
CA GLU A 40 4.50 -6.54 22.08
C GLU A 40 5.47 -5.35 22.06
N SER A 41 5.54 -4.63 20.95
CA SER A 41 6.34 -3.40 20.84
C SER A 41 5.70 -2.20 21.56
N ASN A 42 4.41 -2.28 21.93
CA ASN A 42 3.64 -1.20 22.56
C ASN A 42 2.85 -1.68 23.81
N PRO A 43 3.50 -2.30 24.80
CA PRO A 43 2.81 -3.04 25.87
C PRO A 43 1.93 -2.20 26.79
N ASN A 44 2.21 -0.90 26.90
CA ASN A 44 1.49 0.02 27.78
C ASN A 44 0.53 0.95 27.01
N SER A 45 0.36 0.75 25.71
CA SER A 45 -0.46 1.63 24.88
C SER A 45 -1.85 1.05 24.69
N SER A 46 -2.87 1.92 24.75
CA SER A 46 -4.24 1.61 24.39
C SER A 46 -4.62 2.30 23.08
N GLY A 47 -5.57 1.74 22.35
CA GLY A 47 -6.05 2.37 21.11
C GLY A 47 -5.05 2.36 19.97
N LEU A 48 -4.18 1.34 19.90
CA LEU A 48 -3.21 1.17 18.84
C LEU A 48 -3.87 1.31 17.46
N THR A 49 -3.27 2.09 16.58
CA THR A 49 -3.83 2.42 15.26
C THR A 49 -2.81 2.09 14.16
N VAL A 50 -3.29 1.52 13.07
CA VAL A 50 -2.50 1.26 11.85
C VAL A 50 -3.11 1.95 10.64
N VAL A 51 -2.29 2.29 9.64
CA VAL A 51 -2.76 2.76 8.34
C VAL A 51 -2.76 1.60 7.35
N THR A 52 -3.86 1.39 6.63
CA THR A 52 -3.96 0.37 5.58
C THR A 52 -4.30 1.00 4.24
N GLY A 53 -3.76 0.42 3.17
CA GLY A 53 -4.06 0.85 1.81
C GLY A 53 -3.81 -0.28 0.82
N ARG A 54 -4.25 -0.10 -0.41
CA ARG A 54 -4.08 -1.08 -1.48
C ARG A 54 -3.76 -0.43 -2.81
N ASP A 55 -3.15 -1.19 -3.70
CA ASP A 55 -3.02 -0.84 -5.11
C ASP A 55 -4.30 -1.15 -5.92
N GLY A 56 -4.22 -1.01 -7.26
CA GLY A 56 -5.34 -1.20 -8.18
C GLY A 56 -5.70 -2.64 -8.49
N ARG A 57 -5.00 -3.65 -7.99
CA ARG A 57 -5.19 -5.07 -8.34
C ARG A 57 -6.61 -5.55 -8.04
N LYS A 58 -7.13 -6.44 -8.90
CA LYS A 58 -8.49 -6.99 -8.81
C LYS A 58 -8.79 -7.61 -7.44
N SER A 59 -7.84 -8.38 -6.90
CA SER A 59 -7.96 -9.02 -5.58
C SER A 59 -7.85 -8.04 -4.40
N GLY A 60 -7.41 -6.80 -4.64
CA GLY A 60 -7.08 -5.82 -3.60
C GLY A 60 -8.24 -5.52 -2.67
N LYS A 61 -9.47 -5.33 -3.18
CA LYS A 61 -10.65 -5.03 -2.34
C LYS A 61 -10.97 -6.17 -1.37
N MET A 62 -10.94 -7.41 -1.85
CA MET A 62 -11.20 -8.60 -1.02
C MET A 62 -10.16 -8.72 0.08
N ILE A 63 -8.87 -8.63 -0.28
CA ILE A 63 -7.76 -8.70 0.68
C ILE A 63 -7.87 -7.57 1.71
N HIS A 64 -8.15 -6.34 1.28
CA HIS A 64 -8.27 -5.18 2.15
C HIS A 64 -9.38 -5.34 3.19
N SER A 65 -10.52 -5.91 2.79
CA SER A 65 -11.61 -6.22 3.72
C SER A 65 -11.18 -7.23 4.80
N ILE A 66 -10.46 -8.29 4.41
CA ILE A 66 -9.94 -9.29 5.34
C ILE A 66 -8.92 -8.65 6.29
N VAL A 67 -7.98 -7.87 5.76
CA VAL A 67 -6.95 -7.17 6.52
C VAL A 67 -7.58 -6.27 7.59
N ASN A 68 -8.49 -5.37 7.19
CA ASN A 68 -9.11 -4.42 8.09
C ASN A 68 -9.94 -5.11 9.17
N SER A 69 -10.71 -6.14 8.80
CA SER A 69 -11.50 -6.93 9.74
C SER A 69 -10.61 -7.72 10.72
N THR A 70 -9.47 -8.21 10.25
CA THR A 70 -8.53 -8.94 11.12
C THR A 70 -7.87 -7.99 12.13
N PHE A 71 -7.39 -6.81 11.73
CA PHE A 71 -6.89 -5.81 12.69
C PHE A 71 -7.97 -5.42 13.70
N ASN A 72 -9.20 -5.18 13.23
CA ASN A 72 -10.34 -4.89 14.11
C ASN A 72 -10.55 -6.00 15.16
N SER A 73 -10.57 -7.27 14.71
CA SER A 73 -10.73 -8.44 15.62
C SER A 73 -9.55 -8.64 16.57
N MET A 74 -8.38 -8.09 16.23
CA MET A 74 -7.21 -8.08 17.09
C MET A 74 -7.21 -6.87 18.06
N GLY A 75 -8.24 -6.02 18.07
CA GLY A 75 -8.36 -4.84 18.92
C GLY A 75 -7.46 -3.67 18.47
N ILE A 76 -7.11 -3.63 17.20
CA ILE A 76 -6.31 -2.55 16.59
C ILE A 76 -7.22 -1.69 15.72
N ASN A 77 -7.13 -0.37 15.88
CA ASN A 77 -7.84 0.59 15.06
C ASN A 77 -7.19 0.69 13.67
N VAL A 78 -8.01 0.93 12.67
CA VAL A 78 -7.57 1.05 11.28
C VAL A 78 -7.95 2.42 10.72
N ILE A 79 -6.97 3.09 10.12
CA ILE A 79 -7.16 4.20 9.19
C ILE A 79 -7.09 3.61 7.78
N ASP A 80 -8.25 3.51 7.14
CA ASP A 80 -8.40 2.95 5.80
C ASP A 80 -8.17 4.03 4.74
N ALA A 81 -6.99 4.01 4.10
CA ALA A 81 -6.62 4.90 3.00
C ALA A 81 -7.21 4.45 1.65
N GLY A 82 -7.86 3.29 1.60
CA GLY A 82 -8.45 2.78 0.37
C GLY A 82 -7.42 2.49 -0.72
N LEU A 83 -7.73 2.94 -1.95
CA LEU A 83 -6.78 2.92 -3.06
C LEU A 83 -5.73 4.01 -2.86
N SER A 84 -4.48 3.62 -2.78
CA SER A 84 -3.39 4.52 -2.42
C SER A 84 -2.08 4.13 -3.12
N THR A 85 -1.04 4.88 -2.85
CA THR A 85 0.33 4.54 -3.23
C THR A 85 1.14 4.18 -1.98
N THR A 86 2.20 3.40 -2.14
CA THR A 86 3.08 3.04 -1.02
C THR A 86 3.67 4.29 -0.34
N PRO A 87 4.21 5.30 -1.05
CA PRO A 87 4.70 6.52 -0.41
C PRO A 87 3.62 7.28 0.38
N THR A 88 2.39 7.35 -0.14
CA THR A 88 1.27 7.97 0.58
C THR A 88 0.93 7.23 1.86
N LEU A 89 0.96 5.89 1.84
CA LEU A 89 0.73 5.09 3.04
C LEU A 89 1.81 5.31 4.09
N CYS A 90 3.10 5.27 3.70
CA CYS A 90 4.22 5.53 4.60
C CYS A 90 4.12 6.91 5.24
N TRP A 91 3.81 7.95 4.44
CA TRP A 91 3.55 9.30 4.94
C TRP A 91 2.35 9.32 5.91
N GLY A 92 1.30 8.58 5.59
CA GLY A 92 0.12 8.43 6.44
C GLY A 92 0.43 7.82 7.80
N VAL A 93 1.32 6.83 7.86
CA VAL A 93 1.78 6.23 9.13
C VAL A 93 2.44 7.29 9.99
N LEU A 94 3.38 8.06 9.43
CA LEU A 94 4.13 9.11 10.16
C LEU A 94 3.24 10.25 10.68
N ASN A 95 2.13 10.54 10.00
CA ASN A 95 1.34 11.76 10.26
C ASN A 95 -0.04 11.48 10.91
N ASN A 96 -0.28 10.26 11.41
CA ASN A 96 -1.54 9.89 12.05
C ASN A 96 -1.40 9.14 13.38
N ASP A 97 -0.31 9.37 14.13
CA ASP A 97 -0.03 8.68 15.40
C ASP A 97 -0.20 7.15 15.31
N SER A 98 0.27 6.59 14.19
CA SER A 98 0.10 5.19 13.91
C SER A 98 1.31 4.38 14.34
N VAL A 99 1.08 3.19 14.88
CA VAL A 99 2.13 2.26 15.33
C VAL A 99 2.67 1.38 14.21
N GLY A 100 2.16 1.57 13.00
CA GLY A 100 2.60 0.87 11.79
C GLY A 100 1.61 0.97 10.66
N GLY A 101 1.91 0.31 9.55
CA GLY A 101 1.06 0.32 8.36
C GLY A 101 1.13 -0.96 7.55
N LEU A 102 0.17 -1.10 6.65
CA LEU A 102 0.11 -2.21 5.71
C LEU A 102 -0.31 -1.77 4.32
N MET A 103 0.54 -1.98 3.33
CA MET A 103 0.19 -1.80 1.91
C MET A 103 -0.08 -3.14 1.24
N ILE A 104 -1.26 -3.27 0.64
CA ILE A 104 -1.66 -4.44 -0.12
C ILE A 104 -1.25 -4.23 -1.57
N THR A 105 -0.17 -4.88 -1.97
CA THR A 105 0.43 -4.77 -3.31
C THR A 105 1.46 -5.87 -3.54
N ALA A 106 1.59 -6.32 -4.76
CA ALA A 106 2.70 -7.17 -5.20
C ALA A 106 3.71 -6.40 -6.08
N SER A 107 3.75 -5.06 -5.97
CA SER A 107 4.70 -4.21 -6.73
C SER A 107 4.55 -4.41 -8.25
N HIS A 108 5.60 -4.89 -8.91
CA HIS A 108 5.70 -5.14 -10.34
C HIS A 108 5.39 -6.59 -10.77
N ASN A 109 4.96 -7.44 -9.84
CA ASN A 109 4.56 -8.80 -10.20
C ASN A 109 3.32 -8.82 -11.10
N PRO A 110 3.11 -9.87 -11.91
CA PRO A 110 1.90 -10.05 -12.72
C PRO A 110 0.60 -9.90 -11.93
N GLU A 111 -0.51 -9.71 -12.64
CA GLU A 111 -1.79 -9.35 -12.00
C GLU A 111 -2.40 -10.43 -11.10
N GLU A 112 -2.07 -11.70 -11.32
CA GLU A 112 -2.49 -12.83 -10.49
C GLU A 112 -1.83 -12.84 -9.09
N TYR A 113 -0.76 -12.07 -8.89
CA TYR A 113 -0.11 -11.90 -7.59
C TYR A 113 -0.78 -10.78 -6.79
N ASN A 114 -0.71 -10.92 -5.47
CA ASN A 114 -0.86 -9.80 -4.54
C ASN A 114 0.07 -10.03 -3.32
N GLY A 115 0.14 -9.07 -2.41
CA GLY A 115 1.04 -9.17 -1.27
C GLY A 115 0.68 -8.22 -0.14
N LEU A 116 1.36 -8.41 0.96
CA LEU A 116 1.25 -7.66 2.20
C LEU A 116 2.61 -7.05 2.52
N LYS A 117 2.75 -5.73 2.43
CA LYS A 117 3.96 -4.99 2.82
C LYS A 117 3.73 -4.34 4.17
N PHE A 118 4.53 -4.73 5.14
CA PHE A 118 4.43 -4.29 6.53
C PHE A 118 5.37 -3.12 6.79
N PHE A 119 4.90 -2.11 7.50
CA PHE A 119 5.65 -0.92 7.87
C PHE A 119 5.61 -0.71 9.38
N ASN A 120 6.73 -0.27 9.95
CA ASN A 120 6.85 0.15 11.34
C ASN A 120 6.23 1.54 11.58
N SER A 121 6.33 2.06 12.80
CA SER A 121 5.85 3.40 13.17
C SER A 121 6.55 4.55 12.43
N ASP A 122 7.76 4.32 11.92
CA ASP A 122 8.53 5.29 11.16
C ASP A 122 8.20 5.29 9.66
N GLY A 123 7.17 4.53 9.25
CA GLY A 123 6.78 4.38 7.85
C GLY A 123 7.79 3.62 6.99
N GLU A 124 8.72 2.90 7.62
CA GLU A 124 9.75 2.09 6.98
C GLU A 124 9.37 0.61 6.98
N PHE A 125 10.00 -0.19 6.12
CA PHE A 125 9.86 -1.64 6.19
C PHE A 125 10.30 -2.15 7.56
N LEU A 126 9.70 -3.25 8.00
CA LEU A 126 10.10 -3.92 9.23
C LEU A 126 11.58 -4.31 9.19
N SER A 127 12.23 -4.28 10.35
CA SER A 127 13.59 -4.81 10.50
C SER A 127 13.65 -6.31 10.18
N LYS A 128 14.85 -6.81 9.92
CA LYS A 128 15.04 -8.24 9.66
C LYS A 128 14.59 -9.09 10.85
N GLU A 129 14.88 -8.63 12.06
CA GLU A 129 14.49 -9.27 13.32
C GLU A 129 12.96 -9.33 13.45
N ASP A 130 12.26 -8.24 13.17
CA ASP A 130 10.80 -8.18 13.25
C ASP A 130 10.13 -9.05 12.20
N VAL A 131 10.70 -9.13 10.99
CA VAL A 131 10.20 -10.04 9.96
C VAL A 131 10.37 -11.51 10.38
N PHE A 132 11.48 -11.88 11.01
CA PHE A 132 11.65 -13.24 11.53
C PHE A 132 10.61 -13.56 12.61
N LYS A 133 10.38 -12.65 13.57
CA LYS A 133 9.32 -12.82 14.58
C LYS A 133 7.93 -12.91 13.94
N LEU A 134 7.65 -12.06 12.93
CA LEU A 134 6.39 -12.08 12.20
C LEU A 134 6.15 -13.45 11.52
N ILE A 135 7.17 -14.03 10.91
CA ILE A 135 7.10 -15.35 10.29
C ILE A 135 6.85 -16.41 11.37
N GLU A 136 7.64 -16.42 12.46
CA GLU A 136 7.48 -17.34 13.58
C GLU A 136 6.06 -17.29 14.17
N TYR A 137 5.53 -16.08 14.42
CA TYR A 137 4.17 -15.92 14.95
C TYR A 137 3.10 -16.37 13.96
N SER A 138 3.33 -16.19 12.67
CA SER A 138 2.41 -16.67 11.64
C SER A 138 2.40 -18.21 11.53
N GLU A 139 3.52 -18.87 11.77
CA GLU A 139 3.65 -20.33 11.71
C GLU A 139 3.13 -21.00 12.99
N SER A 140 3.51 -20.46 14.14
CA SER A 140 3.07 -20.97 15.45
C SER A 140 1.61 -20.68 15.75
N LYS A 141 0.98 -19.74 15.03
CA LYS A 141 -0.39 -19.24 15.27
C LYS A 141 -0.60 -18.79 16.72
N ASN A 142 0.46 -18.36 17.39
CA ASN A 142 0.43 -17.93 18.78
C ASN A 142 0.00 -16.45 18.89
N TYR A 143 -1.31 -16.22 18.72
CA TYR A 143 -1.96 -14.92 18.89
C TYR A 143 -3.37 -15.13 19.44
N VAL A 144 -3.92 -14.09 20.08
CA VAL A 144 -5.25 -14.13 20.70
C VAL A 144 -6.08 -12.97 20.15
N PHE A 145 -7.27 -13.27 19.67
CA PHE A 145 -8.25 -12.28 19.25
C PHE A 145 -8.88 -11.57 20.44
N SER A 146 -9.25 -10.31 20.24
CA SER A 146 -9.90 -9.51 21.28
C SER A 146 -11.34 -9.96 21.52
N SER A 147 -11.81 -9.86 22.75
CA SER A 147 -13.22 -10.08 23.07
C SER A 147 -14.08 -8.93 22.54
N ASN A 148 -15.38 -9.15 22.42
CA ASN A 148 -16.35 -8.22 21.81
C ASN A 148 -16.28 -6.77 22.35
N GLY A 149 -15.96 -6.57 23.62
CA GLY A 149 -15.83 -5.25 24.23
C GLY A 149 -14.52 -4.51 23.91
N TYR A 150 -13.57 -5.16 23.23
CA TYR A 150 -12.23 -4.64 22.95
C TYR A 150 -11.85 -4.71 21.47
N LEU A 151 -12.84 -4.74 20.60
CA LEU A 151 -12.60 -4.67 19.16
C LEU A 151 -12.05 -3.31 18.77
N GLY A 152 -11.21 -3.27 17.74
CA GLY A 152 -10.76 -2.02 17.15
C GLY A 152 -11.88 -1.31 16.37
N SER A 153 -11.56 -0.17 15.81
CA SER A 153 -12.44 0.59 14.91
C SER A 153 -11.84 0.69 13.51
N ILE A 154 -12.67 0.96 12.51
CA ILE A 154 -12.20 1.21 11.14
C ILE A 154 -12.76 2.56 10.71
N ARG A 155 -11.89 3.52 10.36
CA ARG A 155 -12.29 4.80 9.78
C ARG A 155 -11.63 5.00 8.42
N LYS A 156 -12.39 5.47 7.44
CA LYS A 156 -11.86 5.85 6.13
C LYS A 156 -11.14 7.18 6.19
N TYR A 157 -10.06 7.30 5.42
CA TYR A 157 -9.33 8.55 5.24
C TYR A 157 -9.16 8.85 3.74
N GLU A 158 -10.22 9.35 3.13
CA GLU A 158 -10.29 9.57 1.67
C GLU A 158 -9.36 10.69 1.17
N LYS A 159 -8.93 11.61 2.06
CA LYS A 159 -8.06 12.73 1.72
C LYS A 159 -6.56 12.45 1.86
N LEU A 160 -6.16 11.24 2.27
CA LEU A 160 -4.77 10.95 2.57
C LEU A 160 -3.81 11.26 1.40
N ILE A 161 -4.24 11.02 0.15
CA ILE A 161 -3.44 11.37 -1.04
C ILE A 161 -3.33 12.89 -1.20
N ASP A 162 -4.41 13.64 -0.97
CA ASP A 162 -4.39 15.10 -1.09
C ASP A 162 -3.47 15.72 -0.05
N ASP A 163 -3.56 15.26 1.20
CA ASP A 163 -2.73 15.75 2.30
C ASP A 163 -1.25 15.40 2.08
N HIS A 164 -0.95 14.22 1.53
CA HIS A 164 0.42 13.85 1.14
C HIS A 164 0.95 14.73 -0.01
N VAL A 165 0.13 15.03 -1.01
CA VAL A 165 0.49 15.96 -2.09
C VAL A 165 0.77 17.36 -1.52
N ASP A 166 -0.05 17.84 -0.58
CA ASP A 166 0.18 19.11 0.10
C ASP A 166 1.51 19.11 0.85
N ALA A 167 1.82 18.02 1.55
CA ALA A 167 3.08 17.87 2.26
C ALA A 167 4.29 17.89 1.29
N ILE A 168 4.20 17.21 0.13
CA ILE A 168 5.24 17.25 -0.91
C ILE A 168 5.46 18.68 -1.39
N LEU A 169 4.40 19.42 -1.71
CA LEU A 169 4.50 20.79 -2.21
C LEU A 169 5.06 21.78 -1.18
N ASN A 170 4.97 21.46 0.09
CA ASN A 170 5.54 22.24 1.19
C ASN A 170 6.99 21.89 1.52
N LEU A 171 7.61 20.93 0.83
CA LEU A 171 9.02 20.62 1.03
C LEU A 171 9.90 21.80 0.62
N LYS A 172 10.75 22.28 1.53
CA LYS A 172 11.65 23.41 1.30
C LYS A 172 12.63 23.19 0.14
N ILE A 173 12.94 21.94 -0.18
CA ILE A 173 13.85 21.58 -1.28
C ILE A 173 13.16 21.65 -2.65
N LEU A 174 11.84 21.67 -2.70
CA LEU A 174 11.07 21.68 -3.95
C LEU A 174 10.82 23.12 -4.40
N PRO A 175 11.38 23.56 -5.54
CA PRO A 175 11.18 24.91 -6.07
C PRO A 175 9.84 24.99 -6.83
N VAL A 176 8.73 24.96 -6.10
CA VAL A 176 7.37 24.83 -6.66
C VAL A 176 7.03 25.96 -7.65
N ASN A 177 7.45 27.20 -7.34
CA ASN A 177 7.13 28.35 -8.20
C ASN A 177 7.91 28.27 -9.52
N GLU A 178 9.20 27.94 -9.46
CA GLU A 178 10.03 27.76 -10.64
C GLU A 178 9.50 26.61 -11.54
N ILE A 179 9.04 25.51 -10.93
CA ILE A 179 8.42 24.41 -11.69
C ILE A 179 7.16 24.88 -12.40
N LYS A 180 6.29 25.67 -11.73
CA LYS A 180 5.05 26.21 -12.32
C LYS A 180 5.32 27.11 -13.53
N ASP A 181 6.41 27.86 -13.52
CA ASP A 181 6.78 28.81 -14.57
C ASP A 181 7.43 28.13 -15.81
N LEU A 182 7.90 26.88 -15.67
CA LEU A 182 8.60 26.17 -16.76
C LEU A 182 7.67 25.64 -17.86
N ASN A 183 6.35 25.72 -17.73
CA ASN A 183 5.38 25.17 -18.69
C ASN A 183 5.67 23.72 -19.10
N LEU A 184 6.03 22.89 -18.15
CA LEU A 184 6.39 21.49 -18.38
C LEU A 184 5.19 20.69 -18.91
N SER A 185 5.50 19.70 -19.76
CA SER A 185 4.55 18.69 -20.20
C SER A 185 5.14 17.29 -19.99
N VAL A 186 4.34 16.37 -19.46
CA VAL A 186 4.78 15.01 -19.16
C VAL A 186 3.77 13.98 -19.67
N SER A 187 4.24 12.80 -20.05
CA SER A 187 3.41 11.62 -20.25
C SER A 187 3.60 10.65 -19.08
N VAL A 188 2.51 10.10 -18.59
CA VAL A 188 2.47 9.21 -17.43
C VAL A 188 1.78 7.92 -17.81
N ASP A 189 2.39 6.79 -17.48
CA ASP A 189 1.73 5.50 -17.45
C ASP A 189 1.37 5.15 -16.01
N ALA A 190 0.09 5.11 -15.69
CA ALA A 190 -0.40 4.87 -14.33
C ALA A 190 -0.70 3.38 -14.05
N ILE A 191 -0.46 2.51 -15.03
CA ILE A 191 -0.67 1.04 -14.95
C ILE A 191 -2.01 0.64 -14.31
N ASN A 192 -3.05 1.43 -14.53
CA ASN A 192 -4.40 1.23 -13.98
C ASN A 192 -4.42 1.08 -12.44
N SER A 193 -3.58 1.79 -11.71
CA SER A 193 -3.39 1.63 -10.27
C SER A 193 -3.39 2.96 -9.51
N GLY A 194 -2.84 3.00 -8.29
CA GLY A 194 -2.84 4.18 -7.40
C GLY A 194 -2.24 5.44 -8.02
N GLY A 195 -1.31 5.29 -8.97
CA GLY A 195 -0.75 6.40 -9.77
C GLY A 195 -1.81 7.18 -10.56
N SER A 196 -2.90 6.52 -10.97
CA SER A 196 -4.03 7.15 -11.67
C SER A 196 -4.73 8.25 -10.85
N ILE A 197 -4.62 8.21 -9.53
CA ILE A 197 -5.20 9.21 -8.62
C ILE A 197 -4.14 10.18 -8.12
N ALA A 198 -2.99 9.68 -7.69
CA ALA A 198 -2.00 10.50 -7.00
C ALA A 198 -1.26 11.45 -7.95
N ILE A 199 -0.84 10.96 -9.12
CA ILE A 199 -0.02 11.74 -10.04
C ILE A 199 -0.76 12.93 -10.67
N PRO A 200 -2.02 12.78 -11.17
CA PRO A 200 -2.77 13.94 -11.66
C PRO A 200 -2.94 15.04 -10.63
N LYS A 201 -3.19 14.69 -9.37
CA LYS A 201 -3.33 15.69 -8.28
C LYS A 201 -2.03 16.48 -8.08
N LEU A 202 -0.89 15.81 -8.07
CA LEU A 202 0.42 16.47 -7.94
C LEU A 202 0.73 17.37 -9.14
N LEU A 203 0.59 16.84 -10.37
CA LEU A 203 0.91 17.57 -11.59
C LEU A 203 0.01 18.79 -11.78
N TYR A 204 -1.29 18.66 -11.50
CA TYR A 204 -2.22 19.79 -11.53
C TYR A 204 -1.79 20.92 -10.58
N ARG A 205 -1.39 20.58 -9.36
CA ARG A 205 -0.93 21.56 -8.35
C ARG A 205 0.40 22.22 -8.72
N LEU A 206 1.23 21.53 -9.51
CA LEU A 206 2.49 22.04 -10.07
C LEU A 206 2.30 22.81 -11.39
N ASN A 207 1.06 22.97 -11.89
CA ASN A 207 0.77 23.57 -13.20
C ASN A 207 1.50 22.87 -14.36
N VAL A 208 1.73 21.57 -14.23
CA VAL A 208 2.37 20.73 -15.26
C VAL A 208 1.28 20.15 -16.15
N LYS A 209 1.40 20.35 -17.46
CA LYS A 209 0.53 19.68 -18.44
C LYS A 209 0.85 18.18 -18.44
N TYR A 210 -0.16 17.33 -18.52
CA TYR A 210 0.08 15.89 -18.55
C TYR A 210 -0.87 15.16 -19.47
N ASN A 211 -0.33 14.12 -20.09
CA ASN A 211 -1.08 13.05 -20.73
C ASN A 211 -0.93 11.78 -19.87
N ILE A 212 -2.04 11.14 -19.51
CA ILE A 212 -2.02 9.93 -18.70
C ILE A 212 -2.63 8.77 -19.47
N ILE A 213 -1.88 7.68 -19.61
CA ILE A 213 -2.32 6.42 -20.17
C ILE A 213 -2.50 5.39 -19.07
N ASN A 214 -3.24 4.33 -19.34
CA ASN A 214 -3.52 3.23 -18.39
C ASN A 214 -3.99 3.76 -17.03
N SER A 215 -5.03 4.61 -17.03
CA SER A 215 -5.54 5.30 -15.83
C SER A 215 -6.87 4.73 -15.31
N GLU A 216 -7.41 3.67 -15.93
CA GLU A 216 -8.66 3.07 -15.54
C GLU A 216 -8.48 1.97 -14.50
N ILE A 217 -8.94 2.21 -13.28
CA ILE A 217 -8.77 1.28 -12.14
C ILE A 217 -9.75 0.12 -12.23
N LYS A 218 -9.53 -0.76 -13.20
CA LYS A 218 -10.35 -1.95 -13.45
C LYS A 218 -9.82 -3.23 -12.80
N GLY A 219 -8.65 -3.16 -12.18
CA GLY A 219 -7.99 -4.31 -11.56
C GLY A 219 -7.17 -5.17 -12.53
N VAL A 220 -7.05 -4.73 -13.77
CA VAL A 220 -6.31 -5.38 -14.85
C VAL A 220 -5.23 -4.43 -15.35
N PHE A 221 -4.05 -4.96 -15.63
CA PHE A 221 -2.93 -4.22 -16.21
C PHE A 221 -2.93 -4.40 -17.73
N ASN A 222 -2.73 -3.31 -18.48
CA ASN A 222 -2.68 -3.38 -19.94
C ASN A 222 -1.36 -3.98 -20.47
N HIS A 223 -0.33 -4.01 -19.66
CA HIS A 223 0.95 -4.65 -19.92
C HIS A 223 1.59 -5.11 -18.61
N MET A 224 2.70 -5.84 -18.71
CA MET A 224 3.46 -6.25 -17.52
C MET A 224 3.89 -5.01 -16.73
N PRO A 225 3.63 -4.99 -15.39
CA PRO A 225 3.89 -3.81 -14.57
C PRO A 225 5.39 -3.56 -14.28
N GLU A 226 6.28 -4.47 -14.66
CA GLU A 226 7.72 -4.25 -14.57
C GLU A 226 8.16 -3.16 -15.56
N PRO A 227 8.80 -2.05 -15.14
CA PRO A 227 9.14 -0.90 -16.00
C PRO A 227 10.39 -1.17 -16.88
N LEU A 228 10.38 -2.24 -17.64
CA LEU A 228 11.38 -2.55 -18.65
C LEU A 228 11.04 -1.86 -19.96
N ALA A 229 12.04 -1.59 -20.80
CA ALA A 229 11.87 -0.89 -22.07
C ALA A 229 10.78 -1.53 -22.96
N GLU A 230 10.71 -2.85 -23.00
CA GLU A 230 9.71 -3.61 -23.73
C GLU A 230 8.27 -3.38 -23.25
N ASN A 231 8.08 -3.05 -21.97
CA ASN A 231 6.78 -2.78 -21.36
C ASN A 231 6.37 -1.30 -21.42
N LEU A 232 7.29 -0.40 -21.83
CA LEU A 232 7.08 1.05 -21.88
C LEU A 232 6.84 1.58 -23.31
N THR A 233 6.53 0.71 -24.26
CA THR A 233 6.37 1.08 -25.68
C THR A 233 5.21 2.06 -25.90
N ASP A 234 4.09 1.91 -25.19
CA ASP A 234 2.93 2.79 -25.33
C ASP A 234 3.18 4.15 -24.66
N LEU A 235 3.91 4.18 -23.56
CA LEU A 235 4.39 5.43 -22.96
C LEU A 235 5.30 6.20 -23.94
N SER A 236 6.24 5.51 -24.57
CA SER A 236 7.13 6.10 -25.57
C SER A 236 6.36 6.70 -26.76
N LYS A 237 5.37 5.98 -27.29
CA LYS A 237 4.48 6.48 -28.36
C LYS A 237 3.68 7.71 -27.93
N SER A 238 3.18 7.72 -26.66
CA SER A 238 2.38 8.82 -26.14
C SER A 238 3.13 10.16 -26.07
N ILE A 239 4.45 10.13 -25.96
CA ILE A 239 5.31 11.33 -25.98
C ILE A 239 5.40 11.87 -27.41
N GLN A 240 5.53 11.02 -28.42
CA GLN A 240 5.67 11.42 -29.82
C GLN A 240 4.42 12.09 -30.41
N VAL A 241 3.24 11.73 -29.92
CA VAL A 241 1.96 12.29 -30.39
C VAL A 241 1.68 13.68 -29.79
N ASN A 242 2.31 14.03 -28.68
CA ASN A 242 2.07 15.29 -27.96
C ASN A 242 3.17 16.34 -28.18
N ASN A 243 4.13 16.09 -29.06
CA ASN A 243 5.11 17.04 -29.56
C ASN A 243 4.72 17.51 -30.97
#